data_2316c987febfc8470b4ce98199a4a5dc
#
_entry.id   2316c987febfc8470b4ce98199a4a5dc
#
_cell.length_a   1.000
_cell.length_b   1.000
_cell.length_c   1.000
_cell.angle_alpha   90.00
_cell.angle_beta   90.00
_cell.angle_gamma   90.00
#
_symmetry.space_group_name_H-M   'P 1'
#
loop_
_entity.id
_entity.type
_entity.pdbx_description
1 polymer ?
#
loop_
_entity_poly.entity_id
_entity_poly.type
_entity_poly.pdbx_seq_one_letter_code
_entity_poly.pdbx_strand_id
1 'polypeptide(L)'
;MADVKENKDIIKRVREKYRELTNMLIEKGITISTMESITSGLVASLITDTEGASAVLKEAFITYSNEAKIREGVSAGVIRKYSVYSEQTAASMARACQTKTASDICIGITGTAGNADPSNEGASVPGTVYFCIYFYDSTDNRYHYTPERIVVPPQPTRLMYKIIVAEHVCDALMAIIDRM
;
A
#
# COMPACT_ATOMS: atom_id res chain seq x y z
N MET A 1 -19.76 -12.64 -19.69
CA MET A 1 -19.97 -13.54 -18.53
C MET A 1 -18.66 -14.11 -18.00
N ALA A 2 -17.68 -14.47 -18.84
CA ALA A 2 -16.35 -14.95 -18.42
C ALA A 2 -15.62 -13.92 -17.53
N ASP A 3 -15.50 -12.66 -17.98
CA ASP A 3 -14.81 -11.59 -17.25
C ASP A 3 -15.38 -11.31 -15.85
N VAL A 4 -16.70 -11.45 -15.67
CA VAL A 4 -17.34 -11.21 -14.36
C VAL A 4 -17.01 -12.33 -13.38
N LYS A 5 -16.91 -13.58 -13.86
CA LYS A 5 -16.51 -14.72 -13.03
C LYS A 5 -15.04 -14.61 -12.64
N GLU A 6 -14.18 -14.31 -13.59
CA GLU A 6 -12.74 -14.14 -13.37
C GLU A 6 -12.46 -13.03 -12.34
N ASN A 7 -13.10 -11.87 -12.46
CA ASN A 7 -12.97 -10.77 -11.50
C ASN A 7 -13.42 -11.18 -10.08
N LYS A 8 -14.50 -11.97 -9.96
CA LYS A 8 -14.94 -12.48 -8.65
C LYS A 8 -13.93 -13.46 -8.05
N ASP A 9 -13.33 -14.31 -8.86
CA ASP A 9 -12.33 -15.28 -8.41
C ASP A 9 -11.05 -14.56 -7.94
N ILE A 10 -10.61 -13.50 -8.65
CA ILE A 10 -9.48 -12.65 -8.23
C ILE A 10 -9.78 -11.98 -6.88
N ILE A 11 -10.95 -11.34 -6.73
CA ILE A 11 -11.32 -10.67 -5.48
C ILE A 11 -11.34 -11.66 -4.31
N LYS A 12 -11.90 -12.86 -4.52
CA LYS A 12 -11.94 -13.90 -3.51
C LYS A 12 -10.52 -14.33 -3.09
N ARG A 13 -9.66 -14.60 -4.07
CA ARG A 13 -8.25 -14.96 -3.84
C ARG A 13 -7.51 -13.91 -3.03
N VAL A 14 -7.66 -12.63 -3.38
CA VAL A 14 -6.99 -11.53 -2.69
C VAL A 14 -7.48 -11.43 -1.23
N ARG A 15 -8.77 -11.57 -0.98
CA ARG A 15 -9.32 -11.61 0.39
C ARG A 15 -8.77 -12.78 1.21
N GLU A 16 -8.62 -13.94 0.59
CA GLU A 16 -8.03 -15.12 1.26
C GLU A 16 -6.57 -14.87 1.63
N LYS A 17 -5.77 -14.30 0.72
CA LYS A 17 -4.38 -13.87 1.00
C LYS A 17 -4.30 -12.87 2.16
N TYR A 18 -5.17 -11.86 2.19
CA TYR A 18 -5.19 -10.88 3.29
C TYR A 18 -5.61 -11.50 4.62
N ARG A 19 -6.50 -12.48 4.62
CA ARG A 19 -6.83 -13.23 5.83
C ARG A 19 -5.61 -13.99 6.37
N GLU A 20 -4.86 -14.64 5.47
CA GLU A 20 -3.61 -15.31 5.83
C GLU A 20 -2.58 -14.32 6.37
N LEU A 21 -2.31 -13.24 5.65
CA LEU A 21 -1.43 -12.16 6.07
C LEU A 21 -1.80 -11.61 7.45
N THR A 22 -3.09 -11.33 7.69
CA THR A 22 -3.55 -10.78 8.97
C THR A 22 -3.36 -11.78 10.12
N ASN A 23 -3.60 -13.06 9.89
CA ASN A 23 -3.32 -14.10 10.87
C ASN A 23 -1.82 -14.19 11.19
N MET A 24 -0.94 -14.12 10.19
CA MET A 24 0.51 -14.10 10.41
C MET A 24 0.94 -12.89 11.27
N LEU A 25 0.38 -11.71 11.01
CA LEU A 25 0.63 -10.51 11.82
C LEU A 25 0.16 -10.71 13.27
N ILE A 26 -1.02 -11.28 13.48
CA ILE A 26 -1.58 -11.55 14.82
C ILE A 26 -0.71 -12.57 15.56
N GLU A 27 -0.35 -13.66 14.93
CA GLU A 27 0.46 -14.73 15.52
C GLU A 27 1.84 -14.24 15.96
N LYS A 28 2.46 -13.37 15.15
CA LYS A 28 3.78 -12.79 15.45
C LYS A 28 3.71 -11.52 16.32
N GLY A 29 2.52 -10.97 16.58
CA GLY A 29 2.33 -9.73 17.32
C GLY A 29 2.88 -8.49 16.61
N ILE A 30 2.97 -8.53 15.27
CA ILE A 30 3.52 -7.45 14.42
C ILE A 30 2.42 -6.44 14.11
N THR A 31 2.68 -5.17 14.41
CA THR A 31 1.75 -4.07 14.15
C THR A 31 1.97 -3.47 12.75
N ILE A 32 0.88 -3.05 12.11
CA ILE A 32 0.90 -2.48 10.76
C ILE A 32 0.07 -1.20 10.69
N SER A 33 0.50 -0.25 9.87
CA SER A 33 -0.26 0.95 9.49
C SER A 33 -0.09 1.27 8.00
N THR A 34 -1.07 1.96 7.42
CA THR A 34 -1.07 2.27 5.99
C THR A 34 -1.21 3.77 5.71
N MET A 35 -0.56 4.26 4.67
CA MET A 35 -0.79 5.56 4.08
C MET A 35 -1.10 5.39 2.59
N GLU A 36 -2.37 5.44 2.25
CA GLU A 36 -2.89 5.05 0.95
C GLU A 36 -3.33 6.25 0.11
N SER A 37 -3.10 6.16 -1.20
CA SER A 37 -3.62 7.10 -2.19
C SER A 37 -4.47 6.37 -3.23
N ILE A 38 -3.85 5.69 -4.21
CA ILE A 38 -4.56 4.98 -5.28
C ILE A 38 -5.53 3.90 -4.76
N THR A 39 -5.16 3.19 -3.72
CA THR A 39 -5.98 2.13 -3.10
C THR A 39 -7.10 2.68 -2.22
N SER A 40 -6.96 3.91 -1.73
CA SER A 40 -7.97 4.68 -0.98
C SER A 40 -8.61 3.91 0.19
N GLY A 41 -7.79 3.26 1.01
CA GLY A 41 -8.23 2.52 2.20
C GLY A 41 -8.51 1.03 1.95
N LEU A 42 -8.33 0.53 0.72
CA LEU A 42 -8.62 -0.88 0.40
C LEU A 42 -7.67 -1.84 1.13
N VAL A 43 -6.38 -1.51 1.26
CA VAL A 43 -5.42 -2.37 1.97
C VAL A 43 -5.81 -2.49 3.45
N ALA A 44 -6.09 -1.39 4.11
CA ALA A 44 -6.57 -1.39 5.49
C ALA A 44 -7.92 -2.14 5.63
N SER A 45 -8.84 -1.94 4.68
CA SER A 45 -10.13 -2.64 4.67
C SER A 45 -9.95 -4.16 4.56
N LEU A 46 -9.06 -4.64 3.69
CA LEU A 46 -8.79 -6.07 3.51
C LEU A 46 -8.14 -6.70 4.75
N ILE A 47 -7.28 -5.97 5.47
CA ILE A 47 -6.73 -6.41 6.76
C ILE A 47 -7.85 -6.56 7.79
N THR A 48 -8.77 -5.59 7.85
CA THR A 48 -9.87 -5.60 8.83
C THR A 48 -11.03 -6.53 8.49
N ASP A 49 -11.05 -7.16 7.31
CA ASP A 49 -11.96 -8.27 7.01
C ASP A 49 -11.72 -9.52 7.89
N THR A 50 -10.59 -9.57 8.61
CA THR A 50 -10.21 -10.69 9.48
C THR A 50 -10.50 -10.36 10.95
N GLU A 51 -11.15 -11.27 11.67
CA GLU A 51 -11.39 -11.14 13.10
C GLU A 51 -10.07 -11.06 13.87
N GLY A 52 -9.98 -10.14 14.84
CA GLY A 52 -8.75 -9.89 15.61
C GLY A 52 -7.82 -8.86 14.97
N ALA A 53 -8.12 -8.33 13.77
CA ALA A 53 -7.28 -7.33 13.09
C ALA A 53 -7.01 -6.06 13.92
N SER A 54 -7.86 -5.72 14.90
CA SER A 54 -7.65 -4.59 15.83
C SER A 54 -6.40 -4.73 16.69
N ALA A 55 -5.88 -5.95 16.86
CA ALA A 55 -4.62 -6.17 17.57
C ALA A 55 -3.42 -5.65 16.75
N VAL A 56 -3.50 -5.70 15.43
CA VAL A 56 -2.37 -5.44 14.51
C VAL A 56 -2.49 -4.15 13.71
N LEU A 57 -3.64 -3.82 13.13
CA LEU A 57 -3.84 -2.55 12.41
C LEU A 57 -4.00 -1.40 13.42
N LYS A 58 -3.04 -0.44 13.38
CA LYS A 58 -3.07 0.70 14.30
C LYS A 58 -3.74 1.92 13.69
N GLU A 59 -3.33 2.32 12.50
CA GLU A 59 -3.89 3.47 11.79
C GLU A 59 -3.89 3.27 10.27
N ALA A 60 -4.82 3.94 9.60
CA ALA A 60 -4.88 3.98 8.15
C ALA A 60 -5.17 5.42 7.68
N PHE A 61 -4.24 6.00 6.93
CA PHE A 61 -4.35 7.34 6.36
C PHE A 61 -4.74 7.26 4.89
N ILE A 62 -5.78 7.98 4.49
CA ILE A 62 -6.14 8.15 3.08
C ILE A 62 -5.68 9.55 2.65
N THR A 63 -4.51 9.61 2.00
CA THR A 63 -3.87 10.87 1.58
C THR A 63 -4.02 11.04 0.06
N TYR A 64 -5.23 11.39 -0.38
CA TYR A 64 -5.60 11.38 -1.80
C TYR A 64 -5.05 12.58 -2.59
N SER A 65 -4.84 13.74 -1.95
CA SER A 65 -4.22 14.92 -2.54
C SER A 65 -2.79 15.14 -2.07
N ASN A 66 -2.04 16.02 -2.74
CA ASN A 66 -0.71 16.43 -2.31
C ASN A 66 -0.75 17.15 -0.96
N GLU A 67 -1.75 18.01 -0.75
CA GLU A 67 -1.97 18.73 0.49
C GLU A 67 -2.23 17.76 1.66
N ALA A 68 -3.05 16.72 1.42
CA ALA A 68 -3.29 15.68 2.41
C ALA A 68 -1.99 14.93 2.76
N LYS A 69 -1.18 14.56 1.74
CA LYS A 69 0.13 13.92 1.97
C LYS A 69 1.04 14.81 2.82
N ILE A 70 1.17 16.09 2.47
CA ILE A 70 2.04 17.03 3.18
C ILE A 70 1.56 17.24 4.61
N ARG A 71 0.25 17.40 4.83
CA ARG A 71 -0.35 17.53 6.17
C ARG A 71 -0.06 16.32 7.05
N GLU A 72 -0.02 15.12 6.45
CA GLU A 72 0.31 13.89 7.17
C GLU A 72 1.83 13.63 7.28
N GLY A 73 2.68 14.57 6.87
CA GLY A 73 4.12 14.54 7.10
C GLY A 73 4.97 14.08 5.91
N VAL A 74 4.35 13.84 4.75
CA VAL A 74 5.11 13.55 3.52
C VAL A 74 5.86 14.80 3.09
N SER A 75 7.15 14.67 2.76
CA SER A 75 7.99 15.80 2.38
C SER A 75 7.52 16.48 1.09
N ALA A 76 7.13 17.74 1.19
CA ALA A 76 6.83 18.58 0.03
C ALA A 76 8.03 18.70 -0.93
N GLY A 77 9.26 18.67 -0.41
CA GLY A 77 10.49 18.67 -1.19
C GLY A 77 10.64 17.40 -2.04
N VAL A 78 10.28 16.24 -1.49
CA VAL A 78 10.27 14.96 -2.23
C VAL A 78 9.25 15.00 -3.36
N ILE A 79 8.02 15.43 -3.09
CA ILE A 79 6.96 15.54 -4.10
C ILE A 79 7.38 16.49 -5.24
N ARG A 80 7.96 17.66 -4.91
CA ARG A 80 8.43 18.62 -5.94
C ARG A 80 9.57 18.06 -6.78
N LYS A 81 10.50 17.32 -6.18
CA LYS A 81 11.71 16.83 -6.86
C LYS A 81 11.47 15.58 -7.71
N TYR A 82 10.64 14.67 -7.22
CA TYR A 82 10.49 13.34 -7.80
C TYR A 82 9.08 13.04 -8.33
N SER A 83 8.15 13.99 -8.22
CA SER A 83 6.71 13.82 -8.46
C SER A 83 6.00 13.04 -7.35
N VAL A 84 4.67 13.24 -7.30
CA VAL A 84 3.77 12.46 -6.44
C VAL A 84 3.73 10.97 -6.83
N TYR A 85 4.03 10.64 -8.09
CA TYR A 85 4.09 9.28 -8.63
C TYR A 85 5.54 8.81 -8.75
N SER A 86 6.12 8.45 -7.62
CA SER A 86 7.51 7.99 -7.54
C SER A 86 7.75 7.07 -6.34
N GLU A 87 8.79 6.25 -6.43
CA GLU A 87 9.27 5.42 -5.32
C GLU A 87 9.64 6.27 -4.10
N GLN A 88 10.26 7.43 -4.33
CA GLN A 88 10.66 8.35 -3.28
C GLN A 88 9.46 8.92 -2.52
N THR A 89 8.35 9.19 -3.23
CA THR A 89 7.11 9.63 -2.56
C THR A 89 6.45 8.50 -1.81
N ALA A 90 6.41 7.29 -2.36
CA ALA A 90 5.91 6.11 -1.63
C ALA A 90 6.73 5.84 -0.36
N ALA A 91 8.07 5.93 -0.44
CA ALA A 91 8.95 5.77 0.72
C ALA A 91 8.74 6.90 1.76
N SER A 92 8.55 8.15 1.30
CA SER A 92 8.24 9.27 2.20
C SER A 92 6.87 9.10 2.90
N MET A 93 5.89 8.52 2.21
CA MET A 93 4.58 8.17 2.78
C MET A 93 4.72 7.09 3.86
N ALA A 94 5.44 6.00 3.58
CA ALA A 94 5.67 4.91 4.53
C ALA A 94 6.39 5.42 5.79
N ARG A 95 7.42 6.26 5.62
CA ARG A 95 8.15 6.86 6.73
C ARG A 95 7.28 7.83 7.55
N ALA A 96 6.49 8.68 6.91
CA ALA A 96 5.57 9.58 7.59
C ALA A 96 4.53 8.81 8.42
N CYS A 97 4.01 7.71 7.86
CA CYS A 97 3.14 6.78 8.55
C CYS A 97 3.81 6.23 9.83
N GLN A 98 5.03 5.71 9.72
CA GLN A 98 5.77 5.15 10.85
C GLN A 98 6.07 6.20 11.93
N THR A 99 6.44 7.42 11.54
CA THR A 99 6.70 8.51 12.50
C THR A 99 5.47 8.85 13.35
N LYS A 100 4.27 8.68 12.78
CA LYS A 100 3.02 8.97 13.49
C LYS A 100 2.52 7.81 14.35
N THR A 101 2.68 6.59 13.87
CA THR A 101 2.02 5.41 14.45
C THR A 101 2.94 4.55 15.30
N ALA A 102 4.25 4.65 15.07
CA ALA A 102 5.28 3.78 15.63
C ALA A 102 5.02 2.27 15.37
N SER A 103 4.24 1.94 14.32
CA SER A 103 3.98 0.55 13.95
C SER A 103 5.25 -0.13 13.41
N ASP A 104 5.35 -1.44 13.61
CA ASP A 104 6.48 -2.26 13.17
C ASP A 104 6.61 -2.25 11.65
N ILE A 105 5.47 -2.27 10.94
CA ILE A 105 5.39 -2.17 9.48
C ILE A 105 4.52 -0.98 9.09
N CYS A 106 5.00 -0.17 8.17
CA CYS A 106 4.24 0.93 7.58
C CYS A 106 4.30 0.90 6.05
N ILE A 107 3.17 1.12 5.40
CA ILE A 107 3.06 1.05 3.94
C ILE A 107 2.71 2.44 3.39
N GLY A 108 3.44 2.88 2.37
CA GLY A 108 3.09 4.05 1.58
C GLY A 108 2.73 3.63 0.15
N ILE A 109 1.58 4.05 -0.38
CA ILE A 109 1.10 3.65 -1.70
C ILE A 109 0.65 4.87 -2.49
N THR A 110 1.24 5.09 -3.67
CA THR A 110 0.87 6.15 -4.61
C THR A 110 0.91 5.65 -6.05
N GLY A 111 0.17 6.27 -6.96
CA GLY A 111 0.14 5.86 -8.36
C GLY A 111 -1.14 6.25 -9.08
N THR A 112 -1.24 5.80 -10.32
CA THR A 112 -2.39 6.02 -11.20
C THR A 112 -3.08 4.73 -11.55
N ALA A 113 -4.42 4.78 -11.66
CA ALA A 113 -5.20 3.70 -12.24
C ALA A 113 -5.19 3.79 -13.79
N GLY A 114 -6.29 3.50 -14.45
CA GLY A 114 -6.39 3.42 -15.91
C GLY A 114 -6.21 4.73 -16.68
N ASN A 115 -6.25 5.90 -16.03
CA ASN A 115 -6.12 7.19 -16.70
C ASN A 115 -4.96 8.00 -16.09
N ALA A 116 -4.30 8.81 -16.94
CA ALA A 116 -3.36 9.82 -16.45
C ALA A 116 -4.07 10.84 -15.55
N ASP A 117 -3.34 11.40 -14.60
CA ASP A 117 -3.81 12.50 -13.77
C ASP A 117 -3.60 13.83 -14.53
N PRO A 118 -4.68 14.55 -14.89
CA PRO A 118 -4.55 15.81 -15.62
C PRO A 118 -3.72 16.88 -14.91
N SER A 119 -3.66 16.81 -13.58
CA SER A 119 -2.87 17.75 -12.76
C SER A 119 -1.36 17.42 -12.75
N ASN A 120 -0.97 16.23 -13.24
CA ASN A 120 0.40 15.71 -13.23
C ASN A 120 0.71 14.89 -14.50
N GLU A 121 0.25 15.33 -15.68
CA GLU A 121 0.36 14.58 -16.94
C GLU A 121 1.78 14.09 -17.25
N GLY A 122 2.80 14.93 -17.01
CA GLY A 122 4.20 14.58 -17.30
C GLY A 122 4.80 13.48 -16.42
N ALA A 123 4.16 13.13 -15.31
CA ALA A 123 4.65 12.13 -14.36
C ALA A 123 3.68 10.95 -14.16
N SER A 124 2.49 11.08 -14.72
CA SER A 124 1.37 10.15 -14.52
C SER A 124 1.32 9.17 -15.68
N VAL A 125 1.76 7.94 -15.45
CA VAL A 125 1.65 6.84 -16.42
C VAL A 125 0.52 5.90 -16.00
N PRO A 126 -0.54 5.74 -16.82
CA PRO A 126 -1.67 4.88 -16.48
C PRO A 126 -1.23 3.47 -16.05
N GLY A 127 -1.84 2.97 -14.97
CA GLY A 127 -1.54 1.66 -14.40
C GLY A 127 -0.23 1.60 -13.61
N THR A 128 0.59 2.65 -13.56
CA THR A 128 1.84 2.64 -12.81
C THR A 128 1.59 3.02 -11.35
N VAL A 129 1.98 2.12 -10.45
CA VAL A 129 1.84 2.28 -9.01
C VAL A 129 3.18 2.05 -8.34
N TYR A 130 3.43 2.86 -7.33
CA TYR A 130 4.60 2.77 -6.46
C TYR A 130 4.12 2.49 -5.05
N PHE A 131 4.73 1.54 -4.39
CA PHE A 131 4.54 1.36 -2.95
C PHE A 131 5.88 1.13 -2.27
N CYS A 132 5.91 1.41 -0.98
CA CYS A 132 7.08 1.15 -0.15
C CYS A 132 6.62 0.55 1.16
N ILE A 133 7.26 -0.53 1.58
CA ILE A 133 7.12 -1.11 2.90
C ILE A 133 8.32 -0.64 3.73
N TYR A 134 8.04 0.04 4.83
CA TYR A 134 9.02 0.48 5.81
C TYR A 134 8.82 -0.34 7.07
N PHE A 135 9.84 -1.07 7.49
CA PHE A 135 9.74 -2.00 8.61
C PHE A 135 11.01 -2.04 9.43
N TYR A 136 10.85 -2.39 10.71
CA TYR A 136 11.96 -2.63 11.61
C TYR A 136 12.32 -4.11 11.58
N ASP A 137 13.59 -4.41 11.31
CA ASP A 137 14.13 -5.77 11.37
C ASP A 137 14.90 -5.94 12.68
N SER A 138 14.41 -6.82 13.54
CA SER A 138 15.01 -7.10 14.84
C SER A 138 16.32 -7.91 14.72
N THR A 139 16.59 -8.54 13.59
CA THR A 139 17.80 -9.36 13.38
C THR A 139 19.05 -8.50 13.20
N ASP A 140 18.93 -7.33 12.57
CA ASP A 140 20.03 -6.37 12.41
C ASP A 140 19.82 -5.05 13.17
N ASN A 141 18.68 -4.93 13.87
CA ASN A 141 18.31 -3.78 14.68
C ASN A 141 18.19 -2.48 13.88
N ARG A 142 17.61 -2.54 12.67
CA ARG A 142 17.49 -1.43 11.73
C ARG A 142 16.13 -1.36 11.08
N TYR A 143 15.84 -0.15 10.58
CA TYR A 143 14.71 0.06 9.67
C TYR A 143 15.14 -0.14 8.23
N HIS A 144 14.29 -0.85 7.47
CA HIS A 144 14.47 -1.12 6.06
C HIS A 144 13.37 -0.47 5.22
N TYR A 145 13.71 -0.18 3.96
CA TYR A 145 12.78 0.28 2.93
C TYR A 145 12.79 -0.73 1.79
N THR A 146 11.60 -1.15 1.40
CA THR A 146 11.41 -1.99 0.21
C THR A 146 10.51 -1.24 -0.75
N PRO A 147 11.05 -0.32 -1.58
CA PRO A 147 10.27 0.36 -2.60
C PRO A 147 10.05 -0.59 -3.78
N GLU A 148 8.84 -0.56 -4.30
CA GLU A 148 8.46 -1.31 -5.49
C GLU A 148 7.70 -0.44 -6.48
N ARG A 149 7.93 -0.72 -7.77
CA ARG A 149 7.18 -0.17 -8.88
C ARG A 149 6.49 -1.30 -9.62
N ILE A 150 5.18 -1.22 -9.73
CA ILE A 150 4.39 -2.18 -10.50
C ILE A 150 3.67 -1.48 -11.66
N VAL A 151 3.43 -2.23 -12.73
CA VAL A 151 2.62 -1.78 -13.86
C VAL A 151 1.43 -2.72 -13.99
N VAL A 152 0.27 -2.22 -13.60
CA VAL A 152 -0.99 -2.96 -13.70
C VAL A 152 -1.52 -2.82 -15.13
N PRO A 153 -1.70 -3.92 -15.88
CA PRO A 153 -2.28 -3.87 -17.22
C PRO A 153 -3.71 -3.30 -17.19
N PRO A 154 -4.25 -2.84 -18.34
CA PRO A 154 -5.61 -2.31 -18.40
C PRO A 154 -6.65 -3.22 -17.75
N GLN A 155 -7.46 -2.64 -16.87
CA GLN A 155 -8.49 -3.36 -16.11
C GLN A 155 -9.88 -2.85 -16.48
N PRO A 156 -10.92 -3.70 -16.38
CA PRO A 156 -12.29 -3.32 -16.73
C PRO A 156 -12.88 -2.27 -15.78
N THR A 157 -12.41 -2.18 -14.56
CA THR A 157 -12.90 -1.25 -13.55
C THR A 157 -11.77 -0.68 -12.69
N ARG A 158 -12.00 0.50 -12.13
CA ARG A 158 -11.09 1.11 -11.16
C ARG A 158 -10.90 0.25 -9.90
N LEU A 159 -11.93 -0.51 -9.51
CA LEU A 159 -11.84 -1.45 -8.40
C LEU A 159 -10.80 -2.55 -8.70
N MET A 160 -10.80 -3.10 -9.91
CA MET A 160 -9.86 -4.17 -10.27
C MET A 160 -8.39 -3.69 -10.25
N TYR A 161 -8.11 -2.43 -10.68
CA TYR A 161 -6.78 -1.85 -10.47
C TYR A 161 -6.38 -1.89 -8.99
N LYS A 162 -7.27 -1.46 -8.10
CA LYS A 162 -6.99 -1.41 -6.65
C LYS A 162 -6.79 -2.81 -6.06
N ILE A 163 -7.58 -3.79 -6.50
CA ILE A 163 -7.48 -5.19 -6.06
C ILE A 163 -6.12 -5.79 -6.46
N ILE A 164 -5.68 -5.57 -7.70
CA ILE A 164 -4.39 -6.08 -8.17
C ILE A 164 -3.23 -5.41 -7.43
N VAL A 165 -3.31 -4.09 -7.22
CA VAL A 165 -2.31 -3.39 -6.39
C VAL A 165 -2.26 -3.97 -4.98
N ALA A 166 -3.42 -4.20 -4.35
CA ALA A 166 -3.50 -4.80 -3.03
C ALA A 166 -2.91 -6.21 -3.00
N GLU A 167 -3.09 -7.01 -4.06
CA GLU A 167 -2.47 -8.34 -4.16
C GLU A 167 -0.94 -8.25 -4.14
N HIS A 168 -0.34 -7.37 -4.95
CA HIS A 168 1.12 -7.17 -4.96
C HIS A 168 1.66 -6.70 -3.60
N VAL A 169 0.95 -5.78 -2.94
CA VAL A 169 1.30 -5.33 -1.59
C VAL A 169 1.25 -6.49 -0.60
N CYS A 170 0.23 -7.34 -0.68
CA CYS A 170 0.08 -8.53 0.19
C CYS A 170 1.26 -9.49 0.00
N ASP A 171 1.61 -9.82 -1.24
CA ASP A 171 2.71 -10.74 -1.56
C ASP A 171 4.05 -10.21 -1.02
N ALA A 172 4.32 -8.93 -1.19
CA ALA A 172 5.52 -8.29 -0.66
C ALA A 172 5.56 -8.29 0.88
N LEU A 173 4.42 -8.04 1.53
CA LEU A 173 4.30 -8.09 2.99
C LEU A 173 4.56 -9.51 3.53
N MET A 174 3.92 -10.52 2.95
CA MET A 174 4.11 -11.91 3.38
C MET A 174 5.58 -12.32 3.27
N ALA A 175 6.26 -11.96 2.17
CA ALA A 175 7.68 -12.24 1.97
C ALA A 175 8.60 -11.55 2.99
N ILE A 176 8.20 -10.40 3.55
CA ILE A 176 8.93 -9.71 4.62
C ILE A 176 8.67 -10.38 5.96
N ILE A 177 7.38 -10.63 6.29
CA ILE A 177 6.95 -11.20 7.57
C ILE A 177 7.49 -12.61 7.77
N ASP A 178 7.63 -13.41 6.71
CA ASP A 178 8.23 -14.75 6.78
C ASP A 178 9.68 -14.73 7.27
N ARG A 179 10.37 -13.61 7.08
CA ARG A 179 11.79 -13.44 7.47
C ARG A 179 11.96 -12.74 8.82
N MET A 180 10.92 -12.11 9.33
CA MET A 180 10.86 -11.49 10.67
C MET A 180 10.51 -12.55 11.73
#